data_2c5b3b4a12bf01b36e37cf84c65367ee
#
_entry.id   2c5b3b4a12bf01b36e37cf84c65367ee
#
_cell.length_a   1.000
_cell.length_b   1.000
_cell.length_c   1.000
_cell.angle_alpha   90.00
_cell.angle_beta   90.00
_cell.angle_gamma   90.00
#
_symmetry.space_group_name_H-M   'P 1'
#
loop_
_entity.id
_entity.type
_entity.pdbx_description
1 polymer ?
#
loop_
_entity_poly.entity_id
_entity_poly.type
_entity_poly.pdbx_seq_one_letter_code
_entity_poly.pdbx_strand_id
1 'polypeptide(L)'
;MAMFPAVAMNFWEGLVSRLRAGGEVVPRLVMRLVMGWEFWESGLEKLHGDNWFADIQDRFPTPFNVIPADLSWGIATWFEIIGGVMLWIGLGTRFFAFGLLFLTFVATAAVHWPTMLGMWTDLAKGYAITDMGHGNFKLPLLFCVMLLPLIFNGPGKLSLDYLIAKLFKAPIHPREIDDPYAWALVLTVLGLPFLMLIPKFGIALLLIAAVLAGGSRWLRG
;
A
#
# COMPACT_ATOMS: atom_id res chain seq x y z
N MET A 1 23.99 40.29 23.20
CA MET A 1 24.43 39.21 22.29
C MET A 1 23.51 37.95 22.28
N ALA A 2 22.47 37.90 23.12
CA ALA A 2 21.54 36.73 23.23
C ALA A 2 20.27 36.82 22.35
N MET A 3 20.02 37.90 21.65
CA MET A 3 18.76 38.12 20.90
C MET A 3 18.77 37.45 19.51
N PHE A 4 19.92 37.34 18.88
CA PHE A 4 20.05 36.71 17.55
C PHE A 4 19.67 35.23 17.53
N PRO A 5 20.09 34.41 18.52
CA PRO A 5 19.66 33.00 18.57
C PRO A 5 18.17 32.82 18.75
N ALA A 6 17.50 33.69 19.56
CA ALA A 6 16.06 33.58 19.82
C ALA A 6 15.23 33.94 18.57
N VAL A 7 15.62 34.97 17.84
CA VAL A 7 14.95 35.37 16.59
C VAL A 7 15.08 34.27 15.51
N ALA A 8 16.26 33.69 15.36
CA ALA A 8 16.51 32.58 14.44
C ALA A 8 15.70 31.34 14.82
N MET A 9 15.62 31.03 16.12
CA MET A 9 14.83 29.92 16.64
C MET A 9 13.34 30.09 16.37
N ASN A 10 12.79 31.27 16.65
CA ASN A 10 11.37 31.59 16.39
C ASN A 10 11.03 31.53 14.89
N PHE A 11 11.94 32.01 14.04
CA PHE A 11 11.78 31.89 12.58
C PHE A 11 11.78 30.42 12.14
N TRP A 12 12.72 29.63 12.65
CA TRP A 12 12.82 28.20 12.36
C TRP A 12 11.57 27.44 12.81
N GLU A 13 11.12 27.64 14.04
CA GLU A 13 9.89 27.04 14.59
C GLU A 13 8.67 27.41 13.75
N GLY A 14 8.54 28.69 13.37
CA GLY A 14 7.48 29.17 12.50
C GLY A 14 7.51 28.53 11.10
N LEU A 15 8.69 28.34 10.53
CA LEU A 15 8.87 27.67 9.24
C LEU A 15 8.49 26.17 9.35
N VAL A 16 9.03 25.46 10.34
CA VAL A 16 8.77 24.03 10.56
C VAL A 16 7.28 23.77 10.82
N SER A 17 6.63 24.62 11.61
CA SER A 17 5.19 24.52 11.88
C SER A 17 4.36 24.61 10.60
N ARG A 18 4.68 25.58 9.71
CA ARG A 18 4.00 25.73 8.41
C ARG A 18 4.26 24.58 7.45
N LEU A 19 5.51 24.07 7.41
CA LEU A 19 5.86 22.90 6.60
C LEU A 19 5.13 21.65 7.08
N ARG A 20 4.99 21.45 8.40
CA ARG A 20 4.20 20.35 8.97
C ARG A 20 2.73 20.46 8.58
N ALA A 21 2.15 21.64 8.63
CA ALA A 21 0.76 21.87 8.19
C ALA A 21 0.57 21.52 6.70
N GLY A 22 1.51 21.91 5.83
CA GLY A 22 1.52 21.52 4.43
C GLY A 22 1.73 20.00 4.23
N GLY A 23 2.57 19.39 5.07
CA GLY A 23 2.85 17.96 5.07
C GLY A 23 1.63 17.07 5.39
N GLU A 24 0.61 17.60 6.06
CA GLU A 24 -0.66 16.89 6.28
C GLU A 24 -1.52 16.77 5.01
N VAL A 25 -1.32 17.63 4.02
CA VAL A 25 -2.15 17.72 2.83
C VAL A 25 -1.41 17.26 1.59
N VAL A 26 -0.27 17.91 1.29
CA VAL A 26 0.40 17.80 -0.02
C VAL A 26 0.88 16.37 -0.33
N PRO A 27 1.65 15.69 0.54
CA PRO A 27 2.16 14.36 0.20
C PRO A 27 1.05 13.34 -0.05
N ARG A 28 0.00 13.35 0.78
CA ARG A 28 -1.13 12.41 0.65
C ARG A 28 -1.92 12.67 -0.62
N LEU A 29 -2.14 13.95 -0.98
CA LEU A 29 -2.82 14.31 -2.22
C LEU A 29 -1.99 13.87 -3.43
N VAL A 30 -0.69 14.19 -3.47
CA VAL A 30 0.18 13.83 -4.58
C VAL A 30 0.25 12.30 -4.76
N MET A 31 0.44 11.55 -3.67
CA MET A 31 0.42 10.08 -3.74
C MET A 31 -0.89 9.53 -4.31
N ARG A 32 -2.03 10.07 -3.90
CA ARG A 32 -3.33 9.67 -4.44
C ARG A 32 -3.46 9.99 -5.92
N LEU A 33 -3.00 11.17 -6.35
CA LEU A 33 -3.08 11.57 -7.76
C LEU A 33 -2.18 10.69 -8.63
N VAL A 34 -0.95 10.44 -8.21
CA VAL A 34 0.01 9.61 -8.96
C VAL A 34 -0.47 8.15 -8.98
N MET A 35 -0.72 7.54 -7.82
CA MET A 35 -1.14 6.14 -7.77
C MET A 35 -2.51 5.93 -8.42
N GLY A 36 -3.42 6.91 -8.31
CA GLY A 36 -4.70 6.87 -8.99
C GLY A 36 -4.54 6.85 -10.51
N TRP A 37 -3.59 7.62 -11.05
CA TRP A 37 -3.29 7.63 -12.47
C TRP A 37 -2.70 6.29 -12.94
N GLU A 38 -1.65 5.82 -12.27
CA GLU A 38 -0.96 4.57 -12.63
C GLU A 38 -1.92 3.37 -12.68
N PHE A 39 -2.78 3.22 -11.66
CA PHE A 39 -3.74 2.12 -11.65
C PHE A 39 -4.88 2.31 -12.64
N TRP A 40 -5.37 3.52 -12.81
CA TRP A 40 -6.42 3.80 -13.80
C TRP A 40 -5.92 3.52 -15.22
N GLU A 41 -4.71 3.97 -15.58
CA GLU A 41 -4.07 3.72 -16.86
C GLU A 41 -3.86 2.21 -17.09
N SER A 42 -3.27 1.51 -16.10
CA SER A 42 -3.08 0.05 -16.15
C SER A 42 -4.39 -0.72 -16.30
N GLY A 43 -5.45 -0.28 -15.63
CA GLY A 43 -6.77 -0.86 -15.76
C GLY A 43 -7.40 -0.61 -17.16
N LEU A 44 -7.20 0.57 -17.74
CA LEU A 44 -7.64 0.87 -19.10
C LEU A 44 -6.88 0.07 -20.16
N GLU A 45 -5.58 -0.12 -20.00
CA GLU A 45 -4.78 -0.98 -20.88
C GLU A 45 -5.32 -2.41 -20.87
N LYS A 46 -5.66 -2.95 -19.70
CA LYS A 46 -6.30 -4.28 -19.59
C LYS A 46 -7.69 -4.31 -20.21
N LEU A 47 -8.47 -3.25 -20.04
CA LEU A 47 -9.84 -3.18 -20.57
C LEU A 47 -9.87 -3.24 -22.10
N HIS A 48 -8.88 -2.67 -22.78
CA HIS A 48 -8.79 -2.61 -24.24
C HIS A 48 -7.84 -3.66 -24.82
N GLY A 49 -7.04 -4.35 -23.99
CA GLY A 49 -6.09 -5.36 -24.41
C GLY A 49 -6.63 -6.79 -24.33
N ASP A 50 -5.83 -7.71 -24.83
CA ASP A 50 -6.13 -9.14 -24.75
C ASP A 50 -5.80 -9.73 -23.37
N ASN A 51 -6.57 -10.73 -22.95
CA ASN A 51 -6.37 -11.40 -21.67
C ASN A 51 -5.17 -12.36 -21.74
N TRP A 52 -4.00 -11.88 -21.32
CA TRP A 52 -2.78 -12.68 -21.24
C TRP A 52 -2.63 -13.45 -19.91
N PHE A 53 -3.55 -13.31 -18.94
CA PHE A 53 -3.50 -14.07 -17.68
C PHE A 53 -3.62 -15.57 -17.91
N ALA A 54 -4.32 -16.00 -18.97
CA ALA A 54 -4.42 -17.40 -19.35
C ALA A 54 -3.05 -18.02 -19.66
N ASP A 55 -2.14 -17.26 -20.28
CA ASP A 55 -0.82 -17.72 -20.69
C ASP A 55 0.16 -17.91 -19.51
N ILE A 56 -0.14 -17.27 -18.36
CA ILE A 56 0.70 -17.32 -17.16
C ILE A 56 -0.05 -17.80 -15.92
N GLN A 57 -1.20 -18.45 -16.10
CA GLN A 57 -2.08 -18.80 -14.97
C GLN A 57 -1.38 -19.66 -13.90
N ASP A 58 -0.49 -20.54 -14.29
CA ASP A 58 0.33 -21.40 -13.44
C ASP A 58 1.34 -20.62 -12.56
N ARG A 59 1.69 -19.39 -12.94
CA ARG A 59 2.61 -18.52 -12.19
C ARG A 59 1.93 -17.74 -11.06
N PHE A 60 0.59 -17.65 -11.10
CA PHE A 60 -0.12 -16.96 -10.04
C PHE A 60 0.00 -17.70 -8.70
N PRO A 61 0.15 -16.97 -7.59
CA PRO A 61 0.15 -17.59 -6.28
C PRO A 61 -1.22 -18.18 -5.94
N THR A 62 -1.25 -19.27 -5.19
CA THR A 62 -2.50 -19.87 -4.69
C THR A 62 -3.25 -18.87 -3.80
N PRO A 63 -4.57 -18.66 -3.97
CA PRO A 63 -5.49 -19.45 -4.80
C PRO A 63 -5.69 -18.97 -6.24
N PHE A 64 -5.03 -17.91 -6.69
CA PHE A 64 -5.30 -17.27 -8.00
C PHE A 64 -4.93 -18.15 -9.19
N ASN A 65 -4.01 -19.11 -9.03
CA ASN A 65 -3.65 -20.09 -10.05
C ASN A 65 -4.78 -21.09 -10.40
N VAL A 66 -5.80 -21.22 -9.53
CA VAL A 66 -6.96 -22.10 -9.77
C VAL A 66 -8.24 -21.33 -10.12
N ILE A 67 -8.22 -20.00 -9.97
CA ILE A 67 -9.34 -19.14 -10.38
C ILE A 67 -9.30 -18.99 -11.92
N PRO A 68 -10.45 -19.08 -12.63
CA PRO A 68 -10.47 -18.85 -14.06
C PRO A 68 -9.79 -17.54 -14.47
N ALA A 69 -8.92 -17.62 -15.49
CA ALA A 69 -8.11 -16.46 -15.92
C ALA A 69 -8.98 -15.25 -16.31
N ASP A 70 -10.12 -15.49 -16.97
CA ASP A 70 -11.05 -14.40 -17.35
C ASP A 70 -11.65 -13.69 -16.14
N LEU A 71 -11.97 -14.44 -15.09
CA LEU A 71 -12.47 -13.85 -13.85
C LEU A 71 -11.38 -13.03 -13.15
N SER A 72 -10.17 -13.56 -13.06
CA SER A 72 -9.02 -12.86 -12.47
C SER A 72 -8.68 -11.60 -13.26
N TRP A 73 -8.70 -11.67 -14.58
CA TRP A 73 -8.50 -10.53 -15.47
C TRP A 73 -9.55 -9.44 -15.25
N GLY A 74 -10.83 -9.82 -15.27
CA GLY A 74 -11.94 -8.89 -15.06
C GLY A 74 -11.88 -8.21 -13.68
N ILE A 75 -11.60 -8.98 -12.61
CA ILE A 75 -11.45 -8.43 -11.26
C ILE A 75 -10.28 -7.46 -11.20
N ALA A 76 -9.11 -7.81 -11.73
CA ALA A 76 -7.94 -6.94 -11.75
C ALA A 76 -8.23 -5.64 -12.51
N THR A 77 -8.75 -5.74 -13.74
CA THR A 77 -9.10 -4.60 -14.60
C THR A 77 -10.02 -3.61 -13.89
N TRP A 78 -11.17 -4.09 -13.41
CA TRP A 78 -12.14 -3.21 -12.78
C TRP A 78 -11.70 -2.69 -11.42
N PHE A 79 -10.94 -3.49 -10.65
CA PHE A 79 -10.44 -3.02 -9.36
C PHE A 79 -9.37 -1.93 -9.53
N GLU A 80 -8.52 -2.01 -10.56
CA GLU A 80 -7.56 -0.97 -10.90
C GLU A 80 -8.25 0.32 -11.36
N ILE A 81 -9.23 0.24 -12.27
CA ILE A 81 -9.97 1.41 -12.75
C ILE A 81 -10.72 2.09 -11.61
N ILE A 82 -11.54 1.33 -10.88
CA ILE A 82 -12.34 1.87 -9.77
C ILE A 82 -11.43 2.36 -8.66
N GLY A 83 -10.43 1.58 -8.28
CA GLY A 83 -9.47 1.94 -7.25
C GLY A 83 -8.69 3.21 -7.58
N GLY A 84 -8.26 3.38 -8.81
CA GLY A 84 -7.63 4.60 -9.31
C GLY A 84 -8.52 5.83 -9.14
N VAL A 85 -9.79 5.75 -9.59
CA VAL A 85 -10.77 6.83 -9.41
C VAL A 85 -11.05 7.11 -7.93
N MET A 86 -11.19 6.06 -7.10
CA MET A 86 -11.44 6.21 -5.67
C MET A 86 -10.26 6.85 -4.93
N LEU A 87 -9.03 6.57 -5.36
CA LEU A 87 -7.85 7.28 -4.85
C LEU A 87 -7.89 8.76 -5.23
N TRP A 88 -8.26 9.13 -6.47
CA TRP A 88 -8.35 10.53 -6.89
C TRP A 88 -9.32 11.33 -6.04
N ILE A 89 -10.56 10.84 -5.92
CA ILE A 89 -11.59 11.54 -5.13
C ILE A 89 -11.38 11.39 -3.61
N GLY A 90 -10.55 10.42 -3.19
CA GLY A 90 -10.27 10.13 -1.78
C GLY A 90 -11.46 9.54 -1.05
N LEU A 91 -12.16 8.59 -1.67
CA LEU A 91 -13.28 7.87 -1.08
C LEU A 91 -12.91 6.40 -0.81
N GLY A 92 -13.09 5.96 0.43
CA GLY A 92 -12.69 4.62 0.84
C GLY A 92 -11.18 4.38 0.67
N THR A 93 -10.37 5.42 0.79
CA THR A 93 -8.95 5.44 0.39
C THR A 93 -8.16 4.31 1.02
N ARG A 94 -8.36 4.01 2.30
CA ARG A 94 -7.63 2.94 3.00
C ARG A 94 -7.95 1.56 2.40
N PHE A 95 -9.22 1.33 2.07
CA PHE A 95 -9.68 0.07 1.48
C PHE A 95 -9.10 -0.13 0.08
N PHE A 96 -9.25 0.87 -0.80
CA PHE A 96 -8.75 0.78 -2.16
C PHE A 96 -7.22 0.75 -2.21
N ALA A 97 -6.54 1.55 -1.39
CA ALA A 97 -5.08 1.49 -1.29
C ALA A 97 -4.58 0.11 -0.82
N PHE A 98 -5.26 -0.53 0.14
CA PHE A 98 -4.92 -1.88 0.57
C PHE A 98 -5.19 -2.93 -0.51
N GLY A 99 -6.33 -2.87 -1.18
CA GLY A 99 -6.66 -3.80 -2.27
C GLY A 99 -5.69 -3.67 -3.45
N LEU A 100 -5.33 -2.44 -3.84
CA LEU A 100 -4.33 -2.19 -4.89
C LEU A 100 -2.93 -2.64 -4.46
N LEU A 101 -2.56 -2.48 -3.19
CA LEU A 101 -1.34 -3.06 -2.62
C LEU A 101 -1.34 -4.59 -2.77
N PHE A 102 -2.43 -5.23 -2.37
CA PHE A 102 -2.57 -6.68 -2.45
C PHE A 102 -2.47 -7.17 -3.91
N LEU A 103 -3.16 -6.50 -4.83
CA LEU A 103 -3.11 -6.80 -6.27
C LEU A 103 -1.69 -6.62 -6.82
N THR A 104 -0.96 -5.57 -6.40
CA THR A 104 0.45 -5.37 -6.78
C THR A 104 1.34 -6.52 -6.31
N PHE A 105 1.10 -7.06 -5.11
CA PHE A 105 1.84 -8.24 -4.63
C PHE A 105 1.54 -9.50 -5.46
N VAL A 106 0.28 -9.73 -5.82
CA VAL A 106 -0.12 -10.85 -6.69
C VAL A 106 0.54 -10.72 -8.07
N ALA A 107 0.48 -9.54 -8.67
CA ALA A 107 1.13 -9.25 -9.95
C ALA A 107 2.66 -9.40 -9.86
N THR A 108 3.25 -8.92 -8.76
CA THR A 108 4.70 -9.08 -8.52
C THR A 108 5.07 -10.55 -8.46
N ALA A 109 4.32 -11.37 -7.74
CA ALA A 109 4.60 -12.80 -7.63
C ALA A 109 4.50 -13.53 -8.96
N ALA A 110 3.53 -13.18 -9.79
CA ALA A 110 3.27 -13.86 -11.08
C ALA A 110 4.21 -13.41 -12.20
N VAL A 111 4.60 -12.11 -12.23
CA VAL A 111 5.25 -11.50 -13.39
C VAL A 111 6.65 -10.97 -13.07
N HIS A 112 6.81 -10.32 -11.92
CA HIS A 112 8.00 -9.50 -11.63
C HIS A 112 8.99 -10.15 -10.68
N TRP A 113 8.59 -11.22 -9.98
CA TRP A 113 9.45 -11.89 -9.01
C TRP A 113 10.46 -12.82 -9.69
N PRO A 114 11.72 -12.88 -9.20
CA PRO A 114 12.70 -13.81 -9.71
C PRO A 114 12.23 -15.27 -9.61
N THR A 115 12.35 -16.03 -10.67
CA THR A 115 11.92 -17.45 -10.72
C THR A 115 12.82 -18.36 -9.87
N MET A 116 14.08 -17.96 -9.67
CA MET A 116 15.02 -18.67 -8.81
C MET A 116 15.63 -17.71 -7.79
N LEU A 117 15.31 -17.90 -6.53
CA LEU A 117 15.92 -17.24 -5.39
C LEU A 117 16.92 -18.20 -4.73
N GLY A 118 18.13 -18.25 -5.25
CA GLY A 118 19.21 -19.02 -4.64
C GLY A 118 20.02 -18.22 -3.62
N MET A 119 20.20 -16.93 -3.86
CA MET A 119 21.03 -16.04 -3.06
C MET A 119 20.48 -14.61 -3.01
N TRP A 120 20.93 -13.80 -2.04
CA TRP A 120 20.63 -12.35 -1.95
C TRP A 120 21.01 -11.58 -3.21
N THR A 121 21.99 -12.07 -3.97
CA THR A 121 22.40 -11.50 -5.26
C THR A 121 21.29 -11.54 -6.31
N ASP A 122 20.40 -12.52 -6.24
CA ASP A 122 19.30 -12.66 -7.21
C ASP A 122 18.22 -11.61 -6.93
N LEU A 123 17.94 -11.32 -5.66
CA LEU A 123 17.09 -10.19 -5.27
C LEU A 123 17.70 -8.86 -5.72
N ALA A 124 19.01 -8.66 -5.55
CA ALA A 124 19.67 -7.43 -5.98
C ALA A 124 19.59 -7.23 -7.49
N LYS A 125 19.71 -8.29 -8.28
CA LYS A 125 19.55 -8.25 -9.74
C LYS A 125 18.11 -7.99 -10.15
N GLY A 126 17.12 -8.57 -9.45
CA GLY A 126 15.70 -8.36 -9.69
C GLY A 126 15.21 -6.97 -9.27
N TYR A 127 15.98 -6.22 -8.49
CA TYR A 127 15.71 -4.83 -8.17
C TYR A 127 16.01 -3.93 -9.38
N ALA A 128 15.28 -4.14 -10.46
CA ALA A 128 15.41 -3.46 -11.73
C ALA A 128 14.04 -3.07 -12.29
N ILE A 129 14.03 -2.16 -13.28
CA ILE A 129 12.83 -1.82 -14.07
C ILE A 129 12.84 -2.56 -15.41
N THR A 130 14.01 -2.99 -15.85
CA THR A 130 14.20 -3.74 -17.11
C THR A 130 14.24 -5.23 -16.82
N ASP A 131 13.58 -6.04 -17.66
CA ASP A 131 13.63 -7.48 -17.56
C ASP A 131 14.87 -8.05 -18.23
N MET A 132 15.80 -8.53 -17.41
CA MET A 132 17.02 -9.22 -17.83
C MET A 132 17.01 -10.71 -17.44
N GLY A 133 15.81 -11.27 -17.20
CA GLY A 133 15.62 -12.67 -16.77
C GLY A 133 15.83 -12.91 -15.25
N HIS A 134 16.10 -11.87 -14.48
CA HIS A 134 16.26 -11.94 -13.02
C HIS A 134 15.11 -11.35 -12.23
N GLY A 135 14.00 -11.02 -12.90
CA GLY A 135 12.89 -10.26 -12.36
C GLY A 135 13.08 -8.74 -12.51
N ASN A 136 12.02 -7.98 -12.23
CA ASN A 136 11.98 -6.52 -12.39
C ASN A 136 11.03 -5.87 -11.37
N PHE A 137 11.12 -6.24 -10.10
CA PHE A 137 10.17 -5.86 -9.06
C PHE A 137 10.37 -4.45 -8.49
N LYS A 138 11.30 -3.65 -9.00
CA LYS A 138 11.58 -2.29 -8.47
C LYS A 138 10.37 -1.37 -8.57
N LEU A 139 9.68 -1.36 -9.72
CA LEU A 139 8.50 -0.51 -9.90
C LEU A 139 7.33 -0.96 -9.02
N PRO A 140 6.94 -2.25 -8.98
CA PRO A 140 5.96 -2.74 -8.02
C PRO A 140 6.29 -2.39 -6.56
N LEU A 141 7.56 -2.48 -6.16
CA LEU A 141 7.99 -2.11 -4.81
C LEU A 141 7.74 -0.62 -4.53
N LEU A 142 8.03 0.27 -5.47
CA LEU A 142 7.75 1.70 -5.33
C LEU A 142 6.25 1.96 -5.17
N PHE A 143 5.40 1.27 -5.93
CA PHE A 143 3.94 1.34 -5.77
C PHE A 143 3.52 0.91 -4.37
N CYS A 144 4.06 -0.20 -3.87
CA CYS A 144 3.78 -0.65 -2.50
C CYS A 144 4.18 0.41 -1.47
N VAL A 145 5.38 0.99 -1.58
CA VAL A 145 5.86 2.04 -0.67
C VAL A 145 4.97 3.28 -0.71
N MET A 146 4.46 3.67 -1.89
CA MET A 146 3.57 4.82 -2.03
C MET A 146 2.15 4.56 -1.51
N LEU A 147 1.66 3.32 -1.54
CA LEU A 147 0.34 2.95 -1.03
C LEU A 147 0.29 2.84 0.50
N LEU A 148 1.38 2.44 1.16
CA LEU A 148 1.44 2.29 2.62
C LEU A 148 1.03 3.56 3.39
N PRO A 149 1.53 4.78 3.08
CA PRO A 149 1.08 5.99 3.74
C PRO A 149 -0.41 6.27 3.57
N LEU A 150 -1.02 5.89 2.43
CA LEU A 150 -2.45 6.04 2.21
C LEU A 150 -3.27 5.08 3.07
N ILE A 151 -2.75 3.87 3.31
CA ILE A 151 -3.37 2.88 4.19
C ILE A 151 -3.32 3.36 5.65
N PHE A 152 -2.13 3.71 6.14
CA PHE A 152 -1.93 4.03 7.57
C PHE A 152 -2.37 5.44 7.95
N ASN A 153 -2.03 6.44 7.15
CA ASN A 153 -2.34 7.84 7.45
C ASN A 153 -3.67 8.31 6.82
N GLY A 154 -4.23 7.53 5.87
CA GLY A 154 -5.47 7.88 5.16
C GLY A 154 -5.28 8.99 4.10
N PRO A 155 -6.39 9.48 3.53
CA PRO A 155 -6.39 10.30 2.33
C PRO A 155 -5.96 11.77 2.52
N GLY A 156 -5.94 12.25 3.76
CA GLY A 156 -5.69 13.66 4.06
C GLY A 156 -6.94 14.54 4.00
N LYS A 157 -6.75 15.83 4.30
CA LYS A 157 -7.85 16.80 4.45
C LYS A 157 -8.60 17.13 3.14
N LEU A 158 -7.95 16.98 1.98
CA LEU A 158 -8.55 17.18 0.66
C LEU A 158 -9.08 15.85 0.10
N SER A 159 -10.15 15.30 0.70
CA SER A 159 -10.72 14.02 0.31
C SER A 159 -12.20 13.93 0.68
N LEU A 160 -12.95 13.07 -0.02
CA LEU A 160 -14.34 12.79 0.35
C LEU A 160 -14.43 12.06 1.69
N ASP A 161 -13.51 11.17 2.02
CA ASP A 161 -13.47 10.51 3.34
C ASP A 161 -13.41 11.54 4.48
N TYR A 162 -12.58 12.59 4.31
CA TYR A 162 -12.48 13.66 5.31
C TYR A 162 -13.76 14.51 5.39
N LEU A 163 -14.36 14.84 4.25
CA LEU A 163 -15.61 15.59 4.19
C LEU A 163 -16.74 14.81 4.89
N ILE A 164 -16.87 13.52 4.59
CA ILE A 164 -17.85 12.63 5.21
C ILE A 164 -17.62 12.55 6.73
N ALA A 165 -16.38 12.29 7.16
CA ALA A 165 -16.04 12.25 8.58
C ALA A 165 -16.42 13.55 9.31
N LYS A 166 -16.18 14.70 8.68
CA LYS A 166 -16.55 16.02 9.23
C LYS A 166 -18.07 16.20 9.32
N LEU A 167 -18.82 15.79 8.29
CA LEU A 167 -20.28 15.87 8.27
C LEU A 167 -20.92 15.03 9.37
N PHE A 168 -20.42 13.80 9.58
CA PHE A 168 -20.91 12.91 10.62
C PHE A 168 -20.28 13.14 12.00
N LYS A 169 -19.44 14.19 12.16
CA LYS A 169 -18.73 14.51 13.43
C LYS A 169 -18.01 13.28 14.00
N ALA A 170 -17.46 12.43 13.12
CA ALA A 170 -16.75 11.23 13.54
C ALA A 170 -15.49 11.62 14.34
N PRO A 171 -15.29 11.09 15.55
CA PRO A 171 -14.12 11.39 16.34
C PRO A 171 -12.87 10.79 15.67
N ILE A 172 -11.90 11.62 15.35
CA ILE A 172 -10.60 11.20 14.85
C ILE A 172 -9.66 11.25 16.06
N HIS A 173 -9.51 10.11 16.74
CA HIS A 173 -8.54 9.99 17.81
C HIS A 173 -7.28 9.30 17.28
N PRO A 174 -6.13 9.97 17.25
CA PRO A 174 -4.85 9.30 17.01
C PRO A 174 -4.61 8.31 18.16
N ARG A 175 -4.30 7.06 17.83
CA ARG A 175 -3.83 6.07 18.81
C ARG A 175 -2.31 6.05 18.82
N GLU A 176 -1.77 5.84 19.99
CA GLU A 176 -0.33 5.72 20.17
C GLU A 176 0.16 4.39 19.59
N ILE A 177 1.41 4.37 19.11
CA ILE A 177 1.98 3.19 18.44
C ILE A 177 2.33 2.06 19.42
N ASP A 178 2.32 2.32 20.72
CA ASP A 178 2.48 1.33 21.78
C ASP A 178 1.23 0.48 22.06
N ASP A 179 0.10 0.81 21.42
CA ASP A 179 -1.09 -0.06 21.44
C ASP A 179 -0.80 -1.39 20.70
N PRO A 180 -0.82 -2.57 21.39
CA PRO A 180 -0.58 -3.86 20.76
C PRO A 180 -1.51 -4.18 19.59
N TYR A 181 -2.75 -3.67 19.61
CA TYR A 181 -3.69 -3.81 18.48
C TYR A 181 -3.26 -3.00 17.26
N ALA A 182 -2.61 -1.84 17.44
CA ALA A 182 -2.07 -1.07 16.33
C ALA A 182 -0.98 -1.88 15.61
N TRP A 183 -0.06 -2.51 16.36
CA TRP A 183 0.96 -3.40 15.80
C TRP A 183 0.35 -4.67 15.16
N ALA A 184 -0.65 -5.28 15.78
CA ALA A 184 -1.36 -6.42 15.18
C ALA A 184 -1.97 -6.04 13.83
N LEU A 185 -2.57 -4.85 13.72
CA LEU A 185 -3.12 -4.35 12.46
C LEU A 185 -2.03 -4.09 11.40
N VAL A 186 -0.91 -3.45 11.78
CA VAL A 186 0.23 -3.24 10.89
C VAL A 186 0.74 -4.57 10.33
N LEU A 187 0.96 -5.55 11.21
CA LEU A 187 1.45 -6.87 10.81
C LEU A 187 0.42 -7.63 9.95
N THR A 188 -0.86 -7.42 10.14
CA THR A 188 -1.91 -8.00 9.30
C THR A 188 -1.93 -7.35 7.92
N VAL A 189 -1.87 -6.02 7.85
CA VAL A 189 -1.84 -5.27 6.58
C VAL A 189 -0.64 -5.66 5.71
N LEU A 190 0.50 -5.92 6.33
CA LEU A 190 1.70 -6.39 5.63
C LEU A 190 1.65 -7.91 5.37
N GLY A 191 1.25 -8.68 6.36
CA GLY A 191 1.28 -10.14 6.31
C GLY A 191 0.38 -10.74 5.23
N LEU A 192 -0.82 -10.19 5.03
CA LEU A 192 -1.74 -10.68 4.01
C LEU A 192 -1.17 -10.60 2.58
N PRO A 193 -0.63 -9.45 2.11
CA PRO A 193 0.04 -9.39 0.82
C PRO A 193 1.28 -10.30 0.73
N PHE A 194 2.09 -10.36 1.81
CA PHE A 194 3.27 -11.23 1.83
C PHE A 194 2.95 -12.72 1.73
N LEU A 195 1.74 -13.16 2.05
CA LEU A 195 1.31 -14.54 1.76
C LEU A 195 1.42 -14.89 0.26
N MET A 196 1.20 -13.90 -0.60
CA MET A 196 1.24 -14.09 -2.07
C MET A 196 2.67 -14.15 -2.61
N LEU A 197 3.62 -13.47 -1.97
CA LEU A 197 4.99 -13.33 -2.46
C LEU A 197 5.98 -14.25 -1.74
N ILE A 198 5.94 -14.28 -0.41
CA ILE A 198 6.81 -15.08 0.46
C ILE A 198 5.94 -15.71 1.57
N PRO A 199 5.23 -16.83 1.28
CA PRO A 199 4.20 -17.37 2.18
C PRO A 199 4.69 -17.60 3.62
N LYS A 200 5.89 -18.14 3.80
CA LYS A 200 6.46 -18.38 5.15
C LYS A 200 6.61 -17.09 5.96
N PHE A 201 7.02 -16.00 5.31
CA PHE A 201 7.17 -14.70 5.95
C PHE A 201 5.81 -14.09 6.26
N GLY A 202 4.84 -14.16 5.32
CA GLY A 202 3.48 -13.71 5.54
C GLY A 202 2.80 -14.43 6.72
N ILE A 203 2.93 -15.77 6.80
CA ILE A 203 2.42 -16.56 7.93
C ILE A 203 3.05 -16.09 9.24
N ALA A 204 4.37 -15.90 9.29
CA ALA A 204 5.05 -15.45 10.51
C ALA A 204 4.51 -14.10 10.99
N LEU A 205 4.31 -13.12 10.09
CA LEU A 205 3.73 -11.82 10.43
C LEU A 205 2.31 -11.97 10.99
N LEU A 206 1.47 -12.79 10.38
CA LEU A 206 0.09 -13.01 10.82
C LEU A 206 0.01 -13.74 12.17
N LEU A 207 0.91 -14.69 12.43
CA LEU A 207 0.99 -15.35 13.74
C LEU A 207 1.40 -14.36 14.84
N ILE A 208 2.38 -13.51 14.59
CA ILE A 208 2.77 -12.46 15.54
C ILE A 208 1.61 -11.48 15.76
N ALA A 209 0.90 -11.09 14.70
CA ALA A 209 -0.30 -10.24 14.80
C ALA A 209 -1.38 -10.88 15.69
N ALA A 210 -1.64 -12.19 15.52
CA ALA A 210 -2.61 -12.92 16.32
C ALA A 210 -2.21 -12.99 17.81
N VAL A 211 -0.92 -13.21 18.09
CA VAL A 211 -0.40 -13.22 19.47
C VAL A 211 -0.56 -11.85 20.14
N LEU A 212 -0.22 -10.76 19.44
CA LEU A 212 -0.39 -9.40 19.98
C LEU A 212 -1.86 -9.05 20.22
N ALA A 213 -2.75 -9.43 19.30
CA ALA A 213 -4.18 -9.20 19.45
C ALA A 213 -4.80 -10.04 20.59
N GLY A 214 -4.37 -11.30 20.76
CA GLY A 214 -4.83 -12.21 21.81
C GLY A 214 -4.31 -11.85 23.21
N GLY A 215 -3.00 -11.57 23.31
CA GLY A 215 -2.34 -11.21 24.56
C GLY A 215 -2.88 -9.93 25.20
N SER A 216 -3.26 -8.96 24.37
CA SER A 216 -3.85 -7.71 24.86
C SER A 216 -5.27 -7.88 25.45
N ARG A 217 -6.01 -8.90 25.06
CA ARG A 217 -7.31 -9.24 25.69
C ARG A 217 -7.11 -9.81 27.08
N TRP A 218 -6.08 -10.66 27.24
CA TRP A 218 -5.79 -11.33 28.53
C TRP A 218 -5.25 -10.35 29.58
N LEU A 219 -4.54 -9.30 29.18
CA LEU A 219 -4.02 -8.27 30.08
C LEU A 219 -5.06 -7.22 30.51
N ARG A 220 -6.22 -7.16 29.85
CA ARG A 220 -7.31 -6.21 30.16
C ARG A 220 -8.52 -6.83 30.89
N GLY A 221 -8.54 -8.15 31.05
CA GLY A 221 -9.53 -8.90 31.85
C GLY A 221 -8.97 -9.26 33.20
#